data_6f261009a77c9cfd6e5e507df809a6b5
#
_entry.id   6f261009a77c9cfd6e5e507df809a6b5
#
_cell.length_a   1.000
_cell.length_b   1.000
_cell.length_c   1.000
_cell.angle_alpha   90.00
_cell.angle_beta   90.00
_cell.angle_gamma   90.00
#
_symmetry.space_group_name_H-M   'P 1'
#
loop_
_entity.id
_entity.type
_entity.pdbx_description
1 polymer ?
#
loop_
_entity_poly.entity_id
_entity_poly.type
_entity_poly.pdbx_seq_one_letter_code
_entity_poly.pdbx_strand_id
1 'polypeptide(L)'
;FIHTMKVERARHKFSSAKETEGQYPNAYFNEVASRDSTTAFSVKNVFGIALLEGFNKYAKAGLTAYISHKFSRYELMDTLSRTNFDEQEIFVGGELAKRQGKTLHYNVNGEVGIMDKALGQFRVNADLDLNFRLWKDTVNFYARGYVSNTLPSFYMRHYHSNHYYWDNENMNKEFRTRVEGELNISRWKTNLRAGVENIKNYTYFNQNAMPAQESGNIQVLSATLKQDFRLGILHLDNEVTWQKSSNETVLPLPQLSLYHNLYLLAKIAKKVLTVQLLSLIHI
;
A
#
# COMPACT_ATOMS: atom_id res chain seq x y z
N PHE A 1 -5.76 26.93 -9.07
CA PHE A 1 -4.38 26.45 -9.18
C PHE A 1 -3.95 25.81 -7.86
N ILE A 2 -3.21 24.74 -7.95
CA ILE A 2 -2.71 24.00 -6.79
C ILE A 2 -1.19 23.85 -6.99
N HIS A 3 -0.43 24.16 -5.96
CA HIS A 3 0.98 23.80 -5.89
C HIS A 3 1.26 23.12 -4.57
N THR A 4 1.91 21.97 -4.64
CA THR A 4 2.34 21.21 -3.46
C THR A 4 3.82 20.89 -3.60
N MET A 5 4.58 21.19 -2.57
CA MET A 5 5.99 20.81 -2.47
C MET A 5 6.18 19.88 -1.27
N LYS A 6 6.90 18.77 -1.48
CA LYS A 6 7.26 17.82 -0.42
C LYS A 6 8.77 17.62 -0.44
N VAL A 7 9.41 17.79 0.71
CA VAL A 7 10.84 17.52 0.90
C VAL A 7 10.98 16.43 1.94
N GLU A 8 11.72 15.38 1.62
CA GLU A 8 11.95 14.25 2.51
C GLU A 8 13.42 13.94 2.61
N ARG A 9 13.86 13.61 3.81
CA ARG A 9 15.21 13.10 4.07
C ARG A 9 15.11 11.93 5.03
N ALA A 10 15.70 10.81 4.64
CA ALA A 10 15.80 9.62 5.49
C ALA A 10 17.26 9.19 5.58
N ARG A 11 17.65 8.67 6.72
CA ARG A 11 18.96 8.05 6.94
C ARG A 11 18.79 6.78 7.73
N HIS A 12 19.32 5.69 7.19
CA HIS A 12 19.43 4.43 7.89
C HIS A 12 20.89 4.19 8.27
N LYS A 13 21.13 3.73 9.50
CA LYS A 13 22.44 3.32 9.99
C LYS A 13 22.32 1.96 10.66
N PHE A 14 23.23 1.08 10.33
CA PHE A 14 23.46 -0.17 11.05
C PHE A 14 24.87 -0.18 11.59
N SER A 15 25.06 -0.62 12.83
CA SER A 15 26.37 -0.72 13.45
C SER A 15 26.44 -1.97 14.30
N SER A 16 27.44 -2.80 14.03
CA SER A 16 27.83 -3.95 14.85
C SER A 16 29.31 -3.83 15.16
N ALA A 17 29.67 -3.79 16.43
CA ALA A 17 31.07 -3.64 16.87
C ALA A 17 31.85 -4.97 16.85
N LYS A 18 31.13 -6.08 16.87
CA LYS A 18 31.70 -7.42 16.80
C LYS A 18 30.71 -8.32 16.10
N GLU A 19 31.15 -8.99 15.07
CA GLU A 19 30.34 -9.94 14.32
C GLU A 19 30.63 -11.35 14.77
N THR A 20 29.59 -12.17 14.84
CA THR A 20 29.71 -13.58 15.14
C THR A 20 30.09 -14.31 13.85
N GLU A 21 31.17 -15.10 13.92
CA GLU A 21 31.60 -15.90 12.78
C GLU A 21 30.45 -16.77 12.25
N GLY A 22 30.24 -16.74 10.95
CA GLY A 22 29.18 -17.49 10.28
C GLY A 22 27.74 -16.88 10.40
N GLN A 23 27.57 -15.73 11.06
CA GLN A 23 26.26 -15.07 11.17
C GLN A 23 25.77 -14.54 9.82
N TYR A 24 26.67 -14.04 9.00
CA TYR A 24 26.38 -13.53 7.66
C TYR A 24 27.23 -14.26 6.61
N PRO A 25 26.70 -14.52 5.39
CA PRO A 25 27.42 -15.26 4.36
C PRO A 25 28.59 -14.47 3.74
N ASN A 26 28.52 -13.13 3.80
CA ASN A 26 29.47 -12.23 3.14
C ASN A 26 29.86 -11.06 4.04
N ALA A 27 31.08 -10.54 3.84
CA ALA A 27 31.56 -9.27 4.38
C ALA A 27 32.24 -8.50 3.24
N TYR A 28 31.57 -7.51 2.66
CA TYR A 28 32.05 -6.78 1.48
C TYR A 28 33.02 -5.66 1.83
N PHE A 29 32.92 -5.06 3.01
CA PHE A 29 33.69 -3.88 3.39
C PHE A 29 34.60 -4.12 4.59
N ASN A 30 34.16 -4.91 5.59
CA ASN A 30 34.93 -5.17 6.80
C ASN A 30 34.49 -6.50 7.43
N GLU A 31 35.46 -7.36 7.74
CA GLU A 31 35.24 -8.71 8.29
C GLU A 31 34.98 -8.72 9.82
N VAL A 32 35.32 -7.63 10.50
CA VAL A 32 35.32 -7.61 11.99
C VAL A 32 34.10 -6.86 12.54
N ALA A 33 33.71 -5.79 11.87
CA ALA A 33 32.65 -4.90 12.34
C ALA A 33 31.90 -4.26 11.16
N SER A 34 30.61 -4.05 11.32
CA SER A 34 29.77 -3.35 10.34
C SER A 34 29.46 -1.91 10.77
N ARG A 35 29.53 -1.00 9.83
CA ARG A 35 29.12 0.42 9.97
C ARG A 35 28.45 0.91 8.72
N ASP A 36 27.25 0.41 8.46
CA ASP A 36 26.51 0.73 7.26
C ASP A 36 25.71 2.03 7.42
N SER A 37 25.63 2.80 6.36
CA SER A 37 24.84 4.03 6.34
C SER A 37 24.32 4.29 4.93
N THR A 38 23.01 4.40 4.80
CA THR A 38 22.35 4.88 3.58
C THR A 38 21.63 6.18 3.85
N THR A 39 21.62 7.08 2.87
CA THR A 39 20.86 8.34 2.94
C THR A 39 19.99 8.44 1.72
N ALA A 40 18.77 8.89 1.89
CA ALA A 40 17.85 9.25 0.82
C ALA A 40 17.38 10.69 1.03
N PHE A 41 17.41 11.46 -0.03
CA PHE A 41 16.85 12.81 -0.08
C PHE A 41 15.94 12.92 -1.30
N SER A 42 14.77 13.52 -1.15
CA SER A 42 13.89 13.77 -2.30
C SER A 42 13.15 15.08 -2.18
N VAL A 43 12.91 15.69 -3.33
CA VAL A 43 12.05 16.86 -3.49
C VAL A 43 11.00 16.53 -4.55
N LYS A 44 9.74 16.63 -4.20
CA LYS A 44 8.60 16.44 -5.12
C LYS A 44 7.83 17.74 -5.21
N ASN A 45 7.59 18.22 -6.42
CA ASN A 45 6.71 19.34 -6.73
C ASN A 45 5.53 18.83 -7.56
N VAL A 46 4.34 19.30 -7.25
CA VAL A 46 3.12 19.03 -8.00
C VAL A 46 2.44 20.34 -8.33
N PHE A 47 2.18 20.58 -9.61
CA PHE A 47 1.40 21.72 -10.09
C PHE A 47 0.14 21.20 -10.74
N GLY A 48 -1.00 21.77 -10.36
CA GLY A 48 -2.30 21.31 -10.85
C GLY A 48 -3.29 22.43 -11.05
N ILE A 49 -4.27 22.14 -11.89
CA ILE A 49 -5.45 22.95 -12.13
C ILE A 49 -6.65 22.08 -11.79
N ALA A 50 -7.52 22.58 -10.93
CA ALA A 50 -8.75 21.91 -10.56
C ALA A 50 -9.97 22.73 -10.96
N LEU A 51 -10.90 22.07 -11.61
CA LEU A 51 -12.27 22.53 -11.83
C LEU A 51 -13.15 21.84 -10.78
N LEU A 52 -13.73 22.62 -9.89
CA LEU A 52 -14.52 22.09 -8.79
C LEU A 52 -15.82 21.45 -9.30
N GLU A 53 -16.32 20.48 -8.56
CA GLU A 53 -17.61 19.87 -8.83
C GLU A 53 -18.72 20.94 -8.87
N GLY A 54 -19.53 20.92 -9.92
CA GLY A 54 -20.58 21.92 -10.13
C GLY A 54 -20.13 23.26 -10.72
N PHE A 55 -18.87 23.39 -11.17
CA PHE A 55 -18.41 24.61 -11.87
C PHE A 55 -19.25 24.94 -13.11
N ASN A 56 -19.94 23.96 -13.64
CA ASN A 56 -20.90 24.09 -14.76
C ASN A 56 -22.14 23.24 -14.43
N LYS A 57 -23.33 23.70 -14.82
CA LYS A 57 -24.60 22.98 -14.57
C LYS A 57 -24.66 21.57 -15.20
N TYR A 58 -23.83 21.31 -16.21
CA TYR A 58 -23.72 20.00 -16.86
C TYR A 58 -22.62 19.11 -16.27
N ALA A 59 -21.58 19.69 -15.68
CA ALA A 59 -20.46 18.96 -15.11
C ALA A 59 -20.73 18.66 -13.63
N LYS A 60 -21.30 17.49 -13.38
CA LYS A 60 -21.58 16.99 -12.01
C LYS A 60 -20.39 16.33 -11.34
N ALA A 61 -19.18 16.50 -11.87
CA ALA A 61 -17.94 15.98 -11.34
C ALA A 61 -16.86 17.06 -11.38
N GLY A 62 -15.96 17.04 -10.42
CA GLY A 62 -14.73 17.83 -10.42
C GLY A 62 -13.68 17.18 -11.32
N LEU A 63 -12.89 17.99 -11.99
CA LEU A 63 -11.79 17.55 -12.84
C LEU A 63 -10.50 18.23 -12.38
N THR A 64 -9.45 17.46 -12.16
CA THR A 64 -8.10 17.96 -11.87
C THR A 64 -7.13 17.45 -12.92
N ALA A 65 -6.26 18.31 -13.41
CA ALA A 65 -5.11 17.94 -14.21
C ALA A 65 -3.84 18.42 -13.51
N TYR A 66 -2.79 17.62 -13.52
CA TYR A 66 -1.55 17.97 -12.83
C TYR A 66 -0.31 17.42 -13.53
N ILE A 67 0.81 18.06 -13.24
CA ILE A 67 2.16 17.58 -13.52
C ILE A 67 2.92 17.47 -12.21
N SER A 68 3.65 16.38 -12.02
CA SER A 68 4.52 16.21 -10.86
C SER A 68 5.95 15.94 -11.31
N HIS A 69 6.89 16.56 -10.63
CA HIS A 69 8.33 16.32 -10.76
C HIS A 69 8.88 15.90 -9.43
N LYS A 70 9.61 14.78 -9.40
CA LYS A 70 10.32 14.30 -8.21
C LYS A 70 11.79 14.09 -8.57
N PHE A 71 12.65 14.73 -7.81
CA PHE A 71 14.08 14.46 -7.77
C PHE A 71 14.38 13.63 -6.52
N SER A 72 15.17 12.58 -6.66
CA SER A 72 15.64 11.76 -5.54
C SER A 72 17.13 11.54 -5.66
N ARG A 73 17.85 11.68 -4.53
CA ARG A 73 19.27 11.35 -4.39
C ARG A 73 19.44 10.31 -3.31
N TYR A 74 20.11 9.24 -3.65
CA TYR A 74 20.45 8.15 -2.74
C TYR A 74 21.96 8.07 -2.61
N GLU A 75 22.45 7.99 -1.36
CA GLU A 75 23.86 7.77 -1.06
C GLU A 75 24.00 6.40 -0.44
N LEU A 76 24.73 5.51 -1.10
CA LEU A 76 25.06 4.17 -0.61
C LEU A 76 26.54 4.09 -0.24
N MET A 77 26.90 3.11 0.56
CA MET A 77 28.30 2.83 0.87
C MET A 77 29.01 2.23 -0.35
N ASP A 78 30.30 2.46 -0.42
CA ASP A 78 31.23 1.84 -1.33
C ASP A 78 32.57 1.57 -0.61
N THR A 79 33.46 0.81 -1.21
CA THR A 79 34.71 0.32 -0.58
C THR A 79 35.59 1.43 -0.04
N LEU A 80 35.70 2.55 -0.74
CA LEU A 80 36.57 3.68 -0.39
C LEU A 80 35.81 5.01 -0.17
N SER A 81 34.52 5.05 -0.50
CA SER A 81 33.76 6.30 -0.51
C SER A 81 32.25 6.04 -0.39
N ARG A 82 31.46 6.91 -0.96
CA ARG A 82 30.01 6.75 -1.14
C ARG A 82 29.66 6.88 -2.59
N THR A 83 28.76 6.03 -3.06
CA THR A 83 28.18 6.12 -4.39
C THR A 83 26.86 6.85 -4.32
N ASN A 84 26.65 7.83 -5.22
CA ASN A 84 25.43 8.60 -5.32
C ASN A 84 24.64 8.14 -6.54
N PHE A 85 23.34 7.96 -6.35
CA PHE A 85 22.37 7.67 -7.40
C PHE A 85 21.35 8.79 -7.44
N ASP A 86 21.23 9.45 -8.57
CA ASP A 86 20.25 10.50 -8.81
C ASP A 86 19.14 9.96 -9.74
N GLU A 87 17.89 10.14 -9.35
CA GLU A 87 16.74 9.76 -10.15
C GLU A 87 15.79 10.93 -10.30
N GLN A 88 15.27 11.10 -11.49
CA GLN A 88 14.22 12.05 -11.80
C GLN A 88 12.97 11.30 -12.29
N GLU A 89 11.82 11.78 -11.87
CA GLU A 89 10.54 11.23 -12.28
C GLU A 89 9.61 12.38 -12.61
N ILE A 90 9.06 12.36 -13.82
CA ILE A 90 8.01 13.32 -14.24
C ILE A 90 6.78 12.54 -14.63
N PHE A 91 5.65 12.86 -13.98
CA PHE A 91 4.34 12.29 -14.28
C PHE A 91 3.37 13.41 -14.69
N VAL A 92 2.51 13.09 -15.65
CA VAL A 92 1.31 13.86 -15.98
C VAL A 92 0.12 13.03 -15.58
N GLY A 93 -0.83 13.65 -14.89
CA GLY A 93 -1.99 12.93 -14.38
C GLY A 93 -3.25 13.78 -14.32
N GLY A 94 -4.33 13.10 -13.98
CA GLY A 94 -5.63 13.73 -13.80
C GLY A 94 -6.51 12.95 -12.82
N GLU A 95 -7.50 13.63 -12.30
CA GLU A 95 -8.52 13.11 -11.41
C GLU A 95 -9.90 13.55 -11.87
N LEU A 96 -10.84 12.61 -11.91
CA LEU A 96 -12.25 12.85 -12.07
C LEU A 96 -12.97 12.38 -10.81
N ALA A 97 -13.59 13.30 -10.07
CA ALA A 97 -14.21 12.98 -8.80
C ALA A 97 -15.62 13.57 -8.67
N LYS A 98 -16.54 12.76 -8.18
CA LYS A 98 -17.86 13.19 -7.71
C LYS A 98 -17.96 12.89 -6.22
N ARG A 99 -18.01 13.96 -5.41
CA ARG A 99 -18.04 13.89 -3.94
C ARG A 99 -19.35 14.38 -3.35
N GLN A 100 -20.15 15.12 -4.13
CA GLN A 100 -21.44 15.64 -3.68
C GLN A 100 -22.57 14.66 -3.97
N GLY A 101 -23.62 14.74 -3.14
CA GLY A 101 -24.78 13.87 -3.24
C GLY A 101 -24.84 12.87 -2.09
N LYS A 102 -25.85 11.98 -2.12
CA LYS A 102 -26.08 10.98 -1.06
C LYS A 102 -25.98 9.55 -1.54
N THR A 103 -26.05 9.33 -2.85
CA THR A 103 -26.22 7.99 -3.42
C THR A 103 -24.96 7.49 -4.08
N LEU A 104 -24.28 8.32 -4.87
CA LEU A 104 -23.14 7.90 -5.69
C LEU A 104 -22.00 8.89 -5.56
N HIS A 105 -20.86 8.39 -5.06
CA HIS A 105 -19.59 9.07 -5.11
C HIS A 105 -18.61 8.21 -5.90
N TYR A 106 -17.72 8.83 -6.63
CA TYR A 106 -16.63 8.13 -7.30
C TYR A 106 -15.40 9.02 -7.42
N ASN A 107 -14.26 8.39 -7.51
CA ASN A 107 -12.99 9.01 -7.81
C ASN A 107 -12.24 8.11 -8.80
N VAL A 108 -11.81 8.68 -9.90
CA VAL A 108 -10.92 8.01 -10.85
C VAL A 108 -9.72 8.92 -11.04
N ASN A 109 -8.54 8.43 -10.70
CA ASN A 109 -7.30 9.16 -10.92
C ASN A 109 -6.32 8.31 -11.71
N GLY A 110 -5.53 8.96 -12.55
CA GLY A 110 -4.52 8.30 -13.35
C GLY A 110 -3.33 9.20 -13.59
N GLU A 111 -2.15 8.61 -13.67
CA GLU A 111 -0.90 9.28 -14.02
C GLU A 111 -0.05 8.39 -14.91
N VAL A 112 0.71 9.01 -15.79
CA VAL A 112 1.68 8.36 -16.67
C VAL A 112 3.02 9.07 -16.58
N GLY A 113 4.07 8.28 -16.47
CA GLY A 113 5.45 8.76 -16.46
C GLY A 113 5.95 9.06 -17.86
N ILE A 114 6.47 10.25 -18.05
CA ILE A 114 6.83 10.78 -19.37
C ILE A 114 8.34 11.00 -19.56
N MET A 115 9.13 10.91 -18.48
CA MET A 115 10.56 11.19 -18.57
C MET A 115 11.37 10.36 -17.56
N ASP A 116 12.61 10.02 -17.96
CA ASP A 116 13.65 9.36 -17.19
C ASP A 116 13.15 8.06 -16.50
N LYS A 117 13.38 7.88 -15.21
CA LYS A 117 12.97 6.66 -14.48
C LYS A 117 11.44 6.46 -14.47
N ALA A 118 10.66 7.53 -14.67
CA ALA A 118 9.21 7.44 -14.78
C ALA A 118 8.75 6.88 -16.14
N LEU A 119 9.56 6.92 -17.18
CA LEU A 119 9.14 6.56 -18.54
C LEU A 119 8.54 5.14 -18.61
N GLY A 120 7.30 5.06 -19.12
CA GLY A 120 6.55 3.81 -19.24
C GLY A 120 5.96 3.30 -17.92
N GLN A 121 6.11 4.04 -16.81
CA GLN A 121 5.33 3.80 -15.60
C GLN A 121 3.95 4.45 -15.74
N PHE A 122 2.94 3.81 -15.17
CA PHE A 122 1.61 4.40 -15.02
C PHE A 122 0.89 3.85 -13.81
N ARG A 123 -0.08 4.59 -13.30
CA ARG A 123 -1.01 4.18 -12.25
C ARG A 123 -2.39 4.72 -12.58
N VAL A 124 -3.38 3.88 -12.44
CA VAL A 124 -4.79 4.26 -12.53
C VAL A 124 -5.50 3.66 -11.33
N ASN A 125 -6.23 4.46 -10.58
CA ASN A 125 -7.05 4.04 -9.46
C ASN A 125 -8.48 4.50 -9.70
N ALA A 126 -9.43 3.67 -9.32
CA ALA A 126 -10.85 3.97 -9.36
C ALA A 126 -11.52 3.49 -8.08
N ASP A 127 -12.27 4.38 -7.45
CA ASP A 127 -13.09 4.12 -6.28
C ASP A 127 -14.55 4.49 -6.58
N LEU A 128 -15.47 3.64 -6.16
CA LEU A 128 -16.91 3.83 -6.27
C LEU A 128 -17.55 3.61 -4.91
N ASP A 129 -18.34 4.54 -4.44
CA ASP A 129 -19.15 4.44 -3.22
C ASP A 129 -20.61 4.65 -3.59
N LEU A 130 -21.42 3.61 -3.41
CA LEU A 130 -22.82 3.58 -3.75
C LEU A 130 -23.66 3.28 -2.52
N ASN A 131 -24.53 4.23 -2.15
CA ASN A 131 -25.49 4.08 -1.07
C ASN A 131 -26.90 3.85 -1.67
N PHE A 132 -27.51 2.74 -1.34
CA PHE A 132 -28.84 2.37 -1.82
C PHE A 132 -29.70 1.75 -0.71
N ARG A 133 -31.01 1.72 -0.92
CA ARG A 133 -31.93 1.11 0.04
C ARG A 133 -32.23 -0.33 -0.34
N LEU A 134 -31.99 -1.23 0.62
CA LEU A 134 -32.35 -2.63 0.52
C LEU A 134 -33.02 -3.08 1.84
N TRP A 135 -34.12 -3.83 1.78
CA TRP A 135 -34.86 -4.29 2.96
C TRP A 135 -35.20 -3.20 3.98
N LYS A 136 -35.60 -2.01 3.52
CA LYS A 136 -35.91 -0.82 4.31
C LYS A 136 -34.73 -0.23 5.08
N ASP A 137 -33.50 -0.61 4.73
CA ASP A 137 -32.28 -0.10 5.33
C ASP A 137 -31.34 0.45 4.26
N THR A 138 -30.39 1.26 4.66
CA THR A 138 -29.33 1.77 3.80
C THR A 138 -28.19 0.77 3.78
N VAL A 139 -27.87 0.29 2.57
CA VAL A 139 -26.72 -0.57 2.29
C VAL A 139 -25.70 0.25 1.52
N ASN A 140 -24.45 0.13 1.89
CA ASN A 140 -23.35 0.74 1.19
C ASN A 140 -22.58 -0.33 0.42
N PHE A 141 -22.38 -0.10 -0.87
CA PHE A 141 -21.49 -0.87 -1.73
C PHE A 141 -20.31 0.00 -2.12
N TYR A 142 -19.12 -0.45 -1.77
CA TYR A 142 -17.87 0.18 -2.14
C TYR A 142 -17.08 -0.73 -3.09
N ALA A 143 -16.63 -0.19 -4.21
CA ALA A 143 -15.76 -0.91 -5.12
C ALA A 143 -14.48 -0.11 -5.33
N ARG A 144 -13.37 -0.83 -5.40
CA ARG A 144 -12.05 -0.27 -5.69
C ARG A 144 -11.37 -1.08 -6.79
N GLY A 145 -10.73 -0.37 -7.70
CA GLY A 145 -9.87 -1.01 -8.68
C GLY A 145 -8.59 -0.20 -8.90
N TYR A 146 -7.50 -0.88 -9.17
CA TYR A 146 -6.31 -0.22 -9.66
C TYR A 146 -5.58 -1.06 -10.71
N VAL A 147 -4.89 -0.35 -11.59
CA VAL A 147 -3.92 -0.91 -12.53
C VAL A 147 -2.66 -0.07 -12.43
N SER A 148 -1.53 -0.71 -12.29
CA SER A 148 -0.24 -0.01 -12.23
C SER A 148 0.87 -0.79 -12.93
N ASN A 149 1.83 -0.06 -13.47
CA ASN A 149 3.07 -0.58 -14.05
C ASN A 149 4.21 0.28 -13.53
N THR A 150 4.95 -0.19 -12.54
CA THR A 150 5.92 0.63 -11.80
C THR A 150 7.24 -0.09 -11.62
N LEU A 151 8.34 0.65 -11.63
CA LEU A 151 9.62 0.10 -11.24
C LEU A 151 9.61 -0.34 -9.78
N PRO A 152 10.31 -1.43 -9.44
CA PRO A 152 10.60 -1.77 -8.05
C PRO A 152 11.27 -0.61 -7.33
N SER A 153 11.12 -0.57 -6.00
CA SER A 153 11.72 0.49 -5.19
C SER A 153 13.23 0.58 -5.39
N PHE A 154 13.80 1.76 -5.16
CA PHE A 154 15.25 1.99 -5.30
C PHE A 154 16.07 0.92 -4.57
N TYR A 155 15.73 0.61 -3.31
CA TYR A 155 16.48 -0.37 -2.51
C TYR A 155 16.31 -1.84 -2.94
N MET A 156 15.34 -2.18 -3.75
CA MET A 156 15.28 -3.47 -4.42
C MET A 156 16.22 -3.53 -5.64
N ARG A 157 16.49 -2.38 -6.24
CA ARG A 157 17.38 -2.28 -7.39
C ARG A 157 18.85 -2.07 -6.98
N HIS A 158 19.10 -1.26 -5.95
CA HIS A 158 20.43 -0.91 -5.46
C HIS A 158 20.48 -0.96 -3.94
N TYR A 159 21.43 -1.68 -3.39
CA TYR A 159 21.70 -1.69 -1.97
C TYR A 159 23.14 -2.10 -1.69
N HIS A 160 23.86 -1.28 -0.92
CA HIS A 160 25.25 -1.51 -0.55
C HIS A 160 25.36 -1.45 0.97
N SER A 161 25.68 -2.58 1.57
CA SER A 161 25.99 -2.74 2.99
C SER A 161 27.11 -3.76 3.18
N ASN A 162 27.61 -3.88 4.39
CA ASN A 162 28.69 -4.82 4.66
C ASN A 162 28.33 -6.27 4.36
N HIS A 163 27.05 -6.66 4.50
CA HIS A 163 26.61 -8.05 4.36
C HIS A 163 25.77 -8.31 3.12
N TYR A 164 25.22 -7.27 2.53
CA TYR A 164 24.32 -7.37 1.38
C TYR A 164 24.70 -6.31 0.35
N TYR A 165 24.98 -6.77 -0.86
CA TYR A 165 25.36 -5.90 -1.97
C TYR A 165 24.68 -6.36 -3.25
N TRP A 166 23.94 -5.46 -3.90
CA TRP A 166 23.36 -5.70 -5.21
C TRP A 166 23.12 -4.42 -6.00
N ASP A 167 23.24 -4.56 -7.32
CA ASP A 167 22.88 -3.58 -8.33
C ASP A 167 22.09 -4.26 -9.44
N ASN A 168 20.77 -4.13 -9.39
CA ASN A 168 19.81 -4.79 -10.27
C ASN A 168 19.15 -3.77 -11.22
N GLU A 169 19.95 -3.12 -12.08
CA GLU A 169 19.46 -2.10 -13.03
C GLU A 169 18.39 -2.62 -13.99
N ASN A 170 18.42 -3.91 -14.34
CA ASN A 170 17.58 -4.50 -15.36
C ASN A 170 16.29 -5.12 -14.82
N MET A 171 15.87 -4.78 -13.62
CA MET A 171 14.58 -5.24 -13.11
C MET A 171 13.42 -4.71 -13.95
N ASN A 172 12.52 -5.61 -14.30
CA ASN A 172 11.30 -5.26 -15.02
C ASN A 172 10.35 -4.45 -14.15
N LYS A 173 9.52 -3.64 -14.80
CA LYS A 173 8.39 -3.00 -14.09
C LYS A 173 7.41 -4.06 -13.62
N GLU A 174 6.95 -3.89 -12.39
CA GLU A 174 5.93 -4.71 -11.78
C GLU A 174 4.56 -4.23 -12.26
N PHE A 175 3.83 -5.12 -12.95
CA PHE A 175 2.48 -4.84 -13.40
C PHE A 175 1.47 -5.44 -12.42
N ARG A 176 0.61 -4.62 -11.85
CA ARG A 176 -0.44 -5.02 -10.90
C ARG A 176 -1.81 -4.59 -11.38
N THR A 177 -2.77 -5.47 -11.21
CA THR A 177 -4.20 -5.19 -11.40
C THR A 177 -4.96 -5.75 -10.22
N ARG A 178 -5.78 -4.93 -9.54
CA ARG A 178 -6.66 -5.37 -8.45
C ARG A 178 -8.08 -4.83 -8.66
N VAL A 179 -9.04 -5.67 -8.37
CA VAL A 179 -10.45 -5.29 -8.23
C VAL A 179 -10.96 -5.85 -6.91
N GLU A 180 -11.62 -5.02 -6.13
CA GLU A 180 -12.18 -5.36 -4.83
C GLU A 180 -13.58 -4.74 -4.69
N GLY A 181 -14.51 -5.50 -4.14
CA GLY A 181 -15.83 -5.06 -3.77
C GLY A 181 -16.10 -5.27 -2.29
N GLU A 182 -16.78 -4.32 -1.66
CA GLU A 182 -17.16 -4.36 -0.25
C GLU A 182 -18.64 -4.01 -0.10
N LEU A 183 -19.39 -4.86 0.61
CA LEU A 183 -20.79 -4.65 0.93
C LEU A 183 -20.93 -4.46 2.44
N ASN A 184 -21.47 -3.30 2.85
CA ASN A 184 -21.70 -2.97 4.25
C ASN A 184 -23.20 -2.89 4.53
N ILE A 185 -23.69 -3.76 5.41
CA ILE A 185 -25.10 -3.82 5.85
C ILE A 185 -25.14 -3.40 7.32
N SER A 186 -25.33 -2.12 7.55
CA SER A 186 -25.23 -1.50 8.89
C SER A 186 -26.21 -2.09 9.90
N ARG A 187 -27.43 -2.41 9.49
CA ARG A 187 -28.45 -3.04 10.33
C ARG A 187 -28.01 -4.39 10.91
N TRP A 188 -27.35 -5.20 10.10
CA TRP A 188 -26.87 -6.52 10.50
C TRP A 188 -25.46 -6.47 11.07
N LYS A 189 -24.80 -5.31 11.01
CA LYS A 189 -23.39 -5.13 11.38
C LYS A 189 -22.50 -6.12 10.64
N THR A 190 -22.83 -6.35 9.38
CA THR A 190 -22.14 -7.27 8.48
C THR A 190 -21.36 -6.45 7.45
N ASN A 191 -20.10 -6.79 7.26
CA ASN A 191 -19.27 -6.28 6.18
C ASN A 191 -18.69 -7.48 5.43
N LEU A 192 -18.91 -7.53 4.14
CA LEU A 192 -18.38 -8.56 3.25
C LEU A 192 -17.49 -7.89 2.21
N ARG A 193 -16.25 -8.35 2.11
CA ARG A 193 -15.26 -7.86 1.14
C ARG A 193 -14.73 -9.05 0.33
N ALA A 194 -14.59 -8.87 -0.97
CA ALA A 194 -13.93 -9.84 -1.84
C ALA A 194 -13.10 -9.12 -2.90
N GLY A 195 -11.95 -9.68 -3.24
CA GLY A 195 -11.04 -9.08 -4.21
C GLY A 195 -10.16 -10.10 -4.93
N VAL A 196 -9.71 -9.70 -6.10
CA VAL A 196 -8.73 -10.41 -6.90
C VAL A 196 -7.62 -9.46 -7.31
N GLU A 197 -6.38 -9.91 -7.19
CA GLU A 197 -5.19 -9.19 -7.64
C GLU A 197 -4.35 -10.08 -8.54
N ASN A 198 -3.85 -9.53 -9.64
CA ASN A 198 -2.87 -10.16 -10.50
C ASN A 198 -1.59 -9.33 -10.48
N ILE A 199 -0.45 -10.00 -10.31
CA ILE A 199 0.86 -9.37 -10.20
C ILE A 199 1.80 -10.07 -11.17
N LYS A 200 2.38 -9.34 -12.11
CA LYS A 200 3.43 -9.81 -13.01
C LYS A 200 4.75 -9.14 -12.64
N ASN A 201 5.85 -9.87 -12.75
CA ASN A 201 7.18 -9.43 -12.34
C ASN A 201 7.24 -9.04 -10.85
N TYR A 202 6.57 -9.82 -9.99
CA TYR A 202 6.56 -9.56 -8.55
C TYR A 202 7.97 -9.58 -7.98
N THR A 203 8.33 -8.51 -7.28
CA THR A 203 9.66 -8.36 -6.66
C THR A 203 9.61 -8.77 -5.19
N TYR A 204 10.49 -9.67 -4.80
CA TYR A 204 10.54 -10.23 -3.45
C TYR A 204 11.98 -10.53 -3.02
N PHE A 205 12.19 -10.80 -1.74
CA PHE A 205 13.45 -11.35 -1.23
C PHE A 205 13.39 -12.87 -1.25
N ASN A 206 14.35 -13.49 -1.92
CA ASN A 206 14.50 -14.95 -1.93
C ASN A 206 15.08 -15.48 -0.61
N GLN A 207 15.27 -16.80 -0.51
CA GLN A 207 15.78 -17.46 0.70
C GLN A 207 17.19 -17.02 1.09
N ASN A 208 17.97 -16.43 0.17
CA ASN A 208 19.29 -15.87 0.43
C ASN A 208 19.22 -14.38 0.81
N ALA A 209 18.03 -13.85 1.11
CA ALA A 209 17.77 -12.43 1.37
C ALA A 209 18.21 -11.50 0.23
N MET A 210 18.27 -12.01 -1.01
CA MET A 210 18.57 -11.23 -2.21
C MET A 210 17.31 -10.90 -2.98
N PRO A 211 17.19 -9.69 -3.58
CA PRO A 211 16.06 -9.33 -4.43
C PRO A 211 15.97 -10.25 -5.65
N ALA A 212 14.78 -10.72 -5.92
CA ALA A 212 14.44 -11.53 -7.08
C ALA A 212 13.12 -11.08 -7.67
N GLN A 213 12.88 -11.41 -8.94
CA GLN A 213 11.60 -11.17 -9.59
C GLN A 213 11.00 -12.48 -10.11
N GLU A 214 9.72 -12.69 -9.82
CA GLU A 214 8.94 -13.76 -10.41
C GLU A 214 8.40 -13.30 -11.76
N SER A 215 8.86 -13.92 -12.85
CA SER A 215 8.45 -13.56 -14.22
C SER A 215 7.02 -13.99 -14.55
N GLY A 216 6.51 -14.98 -13.83
CA GLY A 216 5.14 -15.46 -13.95
C GLY A 216 4.10 -14.46 -13.44
N ASN A 217 2.84 -14.79 -13.70
CA ASN A 217 1.72 -14.05 -13.15
C ASN A 217 1.26 -14.70 -11.84
N ILE A 218 1.30 -13.95 -10.75
CA ILE A 218 0.77 -14.37 -9.45
C ILE A 218 -0.64 -13.82 -9.32
N GLN A 219 -1.62 -14.69 -9.08
CA GLN A 219 -2.98 -14.31 -8.75
C GLN A 219 -3.23 -14.49 -7.26
N VAL A 220 -3.80 -13.47 -6.65
CA VAL A 220 -4.24 -13.49 -5.24
C VAL A 220 -5.74 -13.31 -5.18
N LEU A 221 -6.42 -14.26 -4.55
CA LEU A 221 -7.84 -14.16 -4.20
C LEU A 221 -7.96 -13.87 -2.71
N SER A 222 -8.90 -13.02 -2.35
CA SER A 222 -9.18 -12.70 -0.94
C SER A 222 -10.67 -12.51 -0.71
N ALA A 223 -11.16 -13.00 0.44
CA ALA A 223 -12.53 -12.77 0.93
C ALA A 223 -12.49 -12.55 2.44
N THR A 224 -13.13 -11.50 2.91
CA THR A 224 -13.22 -11.16 4.34
C THR A 224 -14.66 -10.97 4.73
N LEU A 225 -15.09 -11.62 5.80
CA LEU A 225 -16.36 -11.41 6.45
C LEU A 225 -16.12 -10.83 7.84
N LYS A 226 -16.70 -9.65 8.10
CA LYS A 226 -16.81 -9.07 9.44
C LYS A 226 -18.24 -9.17 9.91
N GLN A 227 -18.44 -9.69 11.12
CA GLN A 227 -19.74 -9.85 11.73
C GLN A 227 -19.69 -9.55 13.22
N ASP A 228 -20.39 -8.51 13.65
CA ASP A 228 -20.52 -8.21 15.07
C ASP A 228 -21.84 -8.74 15.62
N PHE A 229 -21.76 -9.35 16.79
CA PHE A 229 -22.91 -9.78 17.56
C PHE A 229 -22.99 -8.99 18.87
N ARG A 230 -24.20 -8.60 19.26
CA ARG A 230 -24.46 -7.89 20.53
C ARG A 230 -25.67 -8.48 21.24
N LEU A 231 -25.41 -8.96 22.44
CA LEU A 231 -26.45 -9.52 23.31
C LEU A 231 -26.36 -8.84 24.69
N GLY A 232 -27.15 -7.78 24.88
CA GLY A 232 -27.09 -6.97 26.09
C GLY A 232 -25.73 -6.30 26.29
N ILE A 233 -25.03 -6.71 27.36
CA ILE A 233 -23.67 -6.22 27.67
C ILE A 233 -22.57 -7.03 26.98
N LEU A 234 -22.90 -8.18 26.41
CA LEU A 234 -21.96 -9.05 25.72
C LEU A 234 -21.83 -8.65 24.26
N HIS A 235 -20.61 -8.44 23.82
CA HIS A 235 -20.24 -8.07 22.46
C HIS A 235 -19.23 -9.08 21.92
N LEU A 236 -19.39 -9.46 20.67
CA LEU A 236 -18.45 -10.32 19.97
C LEU A 236 -18.22 -9.76 18.56
N ASP A 237 -17.05 -9.24 18.33
CA ASP A 237 -16.61 -8.76 17.03
C ASP A 237 -15.78 -9.86 16.36
N ASN A 238 -16.16 -10.24 15.13
CA ASN A 238 -15.50 -11.30 14.39
C ASN A 238 -15.04 -10.78 13.03
N GLU A 239 -13.85 -11.21 12.63
CA GLU A 239 -13.35 -11.07 11.28
C GLU A 239 -12.75 -12.40 10.83
N VAL A 240 -13.21 -12.89 9.71
CA VAL A 240 -12.71 -14.11 9.05
C VAL A 240 -12.20 -13.70 7.69
N THR A 241 -10.92 -13.90 7.45
CA THR A 241 -10.27 -13.65 6.16
C THR A 241 -9.76 -14.94 5.57
N TRP A 242 -10.24 -15.25 4.38
CA TRP A 242 -9.70 -16.30 3.52
C TRP A 242 -8.93 -15.66 2.37
N GLN A 243 -7.75 -16.21 2.06
CA GLN A 243 -6.94 -15.75 0.93
C GLN A 243 -6.15 -16.89 0.32
N LYS A 244 -5.84 -16.77 -0.96
CA LYS A 244 -5.07 -17.79 -1.69
C LYS A 244 -4.18 -17.12 -2.73
N SER A 245 -2.89 -17.48 -2.72
CA SER A 245 -1.93 -17.14 -3.76
C SER A 245 -1.84 -18.29 -4.78
N SER A 246 -1.69 -17.98 -6.05
CA SER A 246 -1.39 -18.99 -7.09
C SER A 246 0.05 -19.49 -7.05
N ASN A 247 0.95 -18.77 -6.35
CA ASN A 247 2.33 -19.16 -6.16
C ASN A 247 2.73 -18.96 -4.68
N GLU A 248 2.50 -19.99 -3.88
CA GLU A 248 2.76 -19.96 -2.44
C GLU A 248 4.25 -20.02 -2.09
N THR A 249 5.11 -20.41 -3.04
CA THR A 249 6.58 -20.41 -2.83
C THR A 249 7.14 -18.99 -2.83
N VAL A 250 6.60 -18.12 -3.69
CA VAL A 250 7.06 -16.73 -3.85
C VAL A 250 6.28 -15.77 -2.95
N LEU A 251 4.98 -16.02 -2.81
CA LEU A 251 4.08 -15.21 -1.99
C LEU A 251 3.26 -16.12 -1.05
N PRO A 252 3.87 -16.58 0.06
CA PRO A 252 3.19 -17.42 1.05
C PRO A 252 2.21 -16.59 1.87
N LEU A 253 0.93 -16.75 1.62
CA LEU A 253 -0.13 -16.10 2.38
C LEU A 253 -0.81 -17.11 3.31
N PRO A 254 -1.11 -16.76 4.57
CA PRO A 254 -1.94 -17.60 5.42
C PRO A 254 -3.33 -17.74 4.78
N GLN A 255 -3.75 -18.98 4.52
CA GLN A 255 -5.02 -19.24 3.82
C GLN A 255 -6.24 -18.80 4.64
N LEU A 256 -6.15 -18.87 5.96
CA LEU A 256 -7.22 -18.49 6.88
C LEU A 256 -6.62 -17.65 8.01
N SER A 257 -7.23 -16.49 8.25
CA SER A 257 -6.94 -15.64 9.40
C SER A 257 -8.22 -15.36 10.15
N LEU A 258 -8.22 -15.55 11.46
CA LEU A 258 -9.36 -15.35 12.33
C LEU A 258 -9.02 -14.30 13.38
N TYR A 259 -9.92 -13.37 13.54
CA TYR A 259 -9.88 -12.38 14.62
C TYR A 259 -11.21 -12.45 15.37
N HIS A 260 -11.15 -12.67 16.68
CA HIS A 260 -12.31 -12.69 17.57
C HIS A 260 -12.02 -11.82 18.78
N ASN A 261 -12.92 -10.88 19.05
CA ASN A 261 -12.84 -10.01 20.21
C ASN A 261 -14.14 -10.11 20.99
N LEU A 262 -14.09 -10.87 22.08
CA LEU A 262 -15.20 -11.00 23.02
C LEU A 262 -15.02 -10.01 24.15
N TYR A 263 -16.01 -9.16 24.38
CA TYR A 263 -15.96 -8.21 25.48
C TYR A 263 -17.32 -7.96 26.13
N LEU A 264 -17.26 -7.59 27.42
CA LEU A 264 -18.39 -7.11 28.17
C LEU A 264 -18.32 -5.59 28.24
N LEU A 265 -19.41 -4.93 27.85
CA LEU A 265 -19.55 -3.47 27.93
C LEU A 265 -20.70 -3.12 28.87
N ALA A 266 -20.40 -2.81 30.14
CA ALA A 266 -21.40 -2.52 31.17
C ALA A 266 -21.38 -1.05 31.55
N LYS A 267 -22.58 -0.44 31.62
CA LYS A 267 -22.75 0.91 32.20
C LYS A 267 -23.20 0.75 33.65
N ILE A 268 -22.33 1.11 34.56
CA ILE A 268 -22.57 1.04 36.02
C ILE A 268 -22.75 2.43 36.62
N ALA A 269 -23.04 2.53 37.93
CA ALA A 269 -23.27 3.77 38.66
C ALA A 269 -24.27 4.71 37.95
N LYS A 270 -25.48 4.22 37.63
CA LYS A 270 -26.54 4.97 36.91
C LYS A 270 -26.09 5.54 35.56
N LYS A 271 -25.27 4.79 34.82
CA LYS A 271 -24.70 5.15 33.52
C LYS A 271 -23.55 6.19 33.55
N VAL A 272 -23.04 6.55 34.72
CA VAL A 272 -21.92 7.49 34.87
C VAL A 272 -20.59 6.83 34.51
N LEU A 273 -20.45 5.53 34.81
CA LEU A 273 -19.22 4.78 34.53
C LEU A 273 -19.49 3.66 33.49
N THR A 274 -18.68 3.63 32.44
CA THR A 274 -18.68 2.51 31.46
C THR A 274 -17.45 1.66 31.73
N VAL A 275 -17.65 0.36 31.94
CA VAL A 275 -16.58 -0.62 32.17
C VAL A 275 -16.57 -1.57 30.98
N GLN A 276 -15.40 -1.82 30.44
CA GLN A 276 -15.16 -2.80 29.39
C GLN A 276 -14.14 -3.84 29.89
N LEU A 277 -14.55 -5.12 29.83
CA LEU A 277 -13.67 -6.27 30.05
C LEU A 277 -13.58 -7.01 28.73
N LEU A 278 -12.38 -7.28 28.27
CA LEU A 278 -12.16 -7.87 26.94
C LEU A 278 -11.26 -9.12 26.97
N SER A 279 -11.49 -10.02 26.04
CA SER A 279 -10.62 -11.12 25.66
C SER A 279 -10.44 -11.07 24.14
N LEU A 280 -9.21 -11.01 23.69
CA LEU A 280 -8.85 -10.93 22.28
C LEU A 280 -8.16 -12.22 21.85
N ILE A 281 -8.62 -12.80 20.74
CA ILE A 281 -7.99 -13.98 20.12
C ILE A 281 -7.72 -13.65 18.66
N HIS A 282 -6.49 -13.86 18.24
CA HIS A 282 -6.04 -13.72 16.86
C HIS A 282 -5.33 -15.00 16.43
N ILE A 283 -5.80 -15.63 15.34
CA ILE A 283 -5.24 -16.86 14.78
C ILE A 283 -5.02 -16.66 13.28
#